data_5712512b170edc3dfab2e9d52eeff966
#
_entry.id   5712512b170edc3dfab2e9d52eeff966
#
_cell.length_a   1.000
_cell.length_b   1.000
_cell.length_c   1.000
_cell.angle_alpha   90.00
_cell.angle_beta   90.00
_cell.angle_gamma   90.00
#
_symmetry.space_group_name_H-M   'P 1'
#
loop_
_entity.id
_entity.type
_entity.pdbx_description
1 polymer ?
#
loop_
_entity_poly.entity_id
_entity_poly.type
_entity_poly.pdbx_seq_one_letter_code
_entity_poly.pdbx_strand_id
1 'polypeptide(L)'
;MEGLTGVPAKWISPQGIEKGIDTICVEEALSILVSDGDKINFSLGITMRTPGMDKQLVSGLLYSEGLINSYSQINDFVTNGNELKVIVPGIDETKISDFNRRISSTASCGVCGKESISNLLHIQGPKLTNSFKIKSSLIGDCVEKLRTEQTLFQKTGGTHALSLIHI
;
A
#
# COMPACT_ATOMS: atom_id res chain seq x y z
N MET A 1 -12.31 8.51 13.79
CA MET A 1 -11.88 8.01 12.47
C MET A 1 -10.48 7.51 12.68
N GLU A 2 -10.24 6.25 12.37
CA GLU A 2 -8.89 5.67 12.47
C GLU A 2 -7.90 6.48 11.63
N GLY A 3 -6.65 6.56 12.06
CA GLY A 3 -5.58 7.21 11.32
C GLY A 3 -5.49 8.73 11.44
N LEU A 4 -6.25 9.37 12.33
CA LEU A 4 -6.17 10.81 12.58
C LEU A 4 -5.92 11.11 14.06
N THR A 5 -5.11 12.14 14.33
CA THR A 5 -4.91 12.67 15.68
C THR A 5 -4.82 14.19 15.66
N GLY A 6 -5.26 14.82 16.77
CA GLY A 6 -5.14 16.26 16.95
C GLY A 6 -3.83 16.62 17.66
N VAL A 7 -3.10 17.57 17.13
CA VAL A 7 -1.86 18.09 17.74
C VAL A 7 -1.94 19.59 17.98
N PRO A 8 -1.38 20.14 19.06
CA PRO A 8 -1.29 21.57 19.24
C PRO A 8 -0.45 22.21 18.13
N ALA A 9 -1.00 23.19 17.45
CA ALA A 9 -0.35 23.89 16.36
C ALA A 9 -0.36 25.40 16.54
N LYS A 10 0.55 26.06 15.84
CA LYS A 10 0.61 27.53 15.69
C LYS A 10 0.70 27.86 14.22
N TRP A 11 -0.24 28.65 13.75
CA TRP A 11 -0.19 29.21 12.40
C TRP A 11 0.39 30.62 12.47
N ILE A 12 1.45 30.85 11.69
CA ILE A 12 2.16 32.14 11.62
C ILE A 12 1.82 32.77 10.28
N SER A 13 1.22 33.93 10.32
CA SER A 13 0.86 34.72 9.14
C SER A 13 1.33 36.17 9.30
N PRO A 14 1.33 37.02 8.25
CA PRO A 14 1.60 38.43 8.36
C PRO A 14 0.64 39.16 9.33
N GLN A 15 -0.53 38.58 9.58
CA GLN A 15 -1.55 39.14 10.48
C GLN A 15 -1.34 38.76 11.95
N GLY A 16 -0.46 37.79 12.22
CA GLY A 16 -0.17 37.37 13.61
C GLY A 16 0.00 35.87 13.77
N ILE A 17 -0.08 35.43 15.04
CA ILE A 17 0.06 34.05 15.43
C ILE A 17 -1.27 33.56 15.99
N GLU A 18 -1.82 32.54 15.36
CA GLU A 18 -2.98 31.79 15.85
C GLU A 18 -2.53 30.46 16.47
N LYS A 19 -3.19 30.07 17.57
CA LYS A 19 -2.95 28.78 18.22
C LYS A 19 -4.22 27.94 18.18
N GLY A 20 -4.09 26.67 17.92
CA GLY A 20 -5.23 25.74 17.86
C GLY A 20 -4.79 24.29 17.82
N ILE A 21 -5.71 23.43 17.44
CA ILE A 21 -5.46 22.01 17.21
C ILE A 21 -5.48 21.77 15.70
N ASP A 22 -4.39 21.24 15.19
CA ASP A 22 -4.31 20.76 13.82
C ASP A 22 -4.58 19.25 13.78
N THR A 23 -5.11 18.77 12.67
CA THR A 23 -5.37 17.35 12.44
C THR A 23 -4.31 16.77 11.53
N ILE A 24 -3.60 15.77 12.02
CA ILE A 24 -2.56 15.09 11.26
C ILE A 24 -2.87 13.59 11.11
N CYS A 25 -2.30 12.96 10.09
CA CYS A 25 -2.33 11.51 9.94
C CYS A 25 -1.41 10.86 10.96
N VAL A 26 -1.88 9.75 11.51
CA VAL A 26 -1.08 8.85 12.35
C VAL A 26 -0.32 7.89 11.44
N GLU A 27 0.96 7.67 11.71
CA GLU A 27 1.74 6.59 11.11
C GLU A 27 2.11 5.57 12.19
N GLU A 28 1.83 4.31 11.91
CA GLU A 28 2.15 3.20 12.79
C GLU A 28 2.78 2.05 11.99
N ALA A 29 3.64 1.29 12.66
CA ALA A 29 4.21 0.08 12.10
C ALA A 29 3.12 -0.99 11.92
N LEU A 30 3.15 -1.71 10.81
CA LEU A 30 2.34 -2.90 10.54
C LEU A 30 3.27 -4.08 10.26
N SER A 31 3.17 -5.13 11.08
CA SER A 31 3.82 -6.41 10.83
C SER A 31 2.95 -7.24 9.89
N ILE A 32 3.55 -7.77 8.81
CA ILE A 32 2.83 -8.53 7.79
C ILE A 32 3.30 -9.98 7.81
N LEU A 33 2.35 -10.89 8.02
CA LEU A 33 2.56 -12.32 7.95
C LEU A 33 1.74 -12.92 6.81
N VAL A 34 2.29 -13.91 6.13
CA VAL A 34 1.57 -14.74 5.14
C VAL A 34 1.56 -16.19 5.63
N SER A 35 0.43 -16.86 5.46
CA SER A 35 0.25 -18.27 5.82
C SER A 35 -0.43 -19.02 4.67
N ASP A 36 -0.10 -20.30 4.50
CA ASP A 36 -0.83 -21.22 3.61
C ASP A 36 -2.16 -21.72 4.19
N GLY A 37 -2.42 -21.39 5.48
CA GLY A 37 -3.64 -21.77 6.22
C GLY A 37 -3.36 -22.71 7.39
N ASP A 38 -2.44 -23.65 7.28
CA ASP A 38 -2.37 -24.70 8.28
C ASP A 38 -1.26 -24.58 9.34
N LYS A 39 -0.06 -24.13 9.04
CA LYS A 39 1.00 -24.17 10.06
C LYS A 39 2.19 -23.22 9.83
N ILE A 40 2.42 -22.73 8.63
CA ILE A 40 3.63 -21.99 8.34
C ILE A 40 3.25 -20.51 8.19
N ASN A 41 3.83 -19.68 9.04
CA ASN A 41 3.73 -18.24 8.90
C ASN A 41 5.07 -17.71 8.38
N PHE A 42 5.02 -17.00 7.28
CA PHE A 42 6.17 -16.30 6.72
C PHE A 42 6.06 -14.83 7.03
N SER A 43 7.10 -14.22 7.59
CA SER A 43 7.15 -12.78 7.74
C SER A 43 7.49 -12.13 6.41
N LEU A 44 6.71 -11.15 6.00
CA LEU A 44 7.03 -10.26 4.89
C LEU A 44 7.69 -8.96 5.35
N GLY A 45 7.87 -8.80 6.67
CA GLY A 45 8.51 -7.63 7.26
C GLY A 45 7.53 -6.66 7.89
N ILE A 46 8.04 -5.46 8.15
CA ILE A 46 7.31 -4.36 8.79
C ILE A 46 7.25 -3.18 7.83
N THR A 47 6.08 -2.58 7.69
CA THR A 47 5.88 -1.34 6.93
C THR A 47 5.26 -0.26 7.80
N MET A 48 5.55 1.00 7.50
CA MET A 48 4.83 2.13 8.09
C MET A 48 3.56 2.41 7.28
N ARG A 49 2.46 2.69 7.95
CA ARG A 49 1.19 3.00 7.28
C ARG A 49 0.30 3.89 8.14
N THR A 50 -0.66 4.55 7.56
CA THR A 50 -1.82 5.11 8.26
C THR A 50 -2.84 3.99 8.50
N PRO A 51 -3.26 3.72 9.75
CA PRO A 51 -4.22 2.67 10.05
C PRO A 51 -5.56 2.83 9.34
N GLY A 52 -6.23 1.70 9.06
CA GLY A 52 -7.61 1.66 8.56
C GLY A 52 -7.81 0.99 7.20
N MET A 53 -6.74 0.81 6.40
CA MET A 53 -6.81 0.14 5.09
C MET A 53 -5.77 -0.98 4.95
N ASP A 54 -5.50 -1.68 6.03
CA ASP A 54 -4.41 -2.65 6.11
C ASP A 54 -4.60 -3.84 5.15
N LYS A 55 -5.85 -4.31 5.00
CA LYS A 55 -6.18 -5.41 4.07
C LYS A 55 -5.90 -5.02 2.61
N GLN A 56 -6.30 -3.83 2.20
CA GLN A 56 -6.06 -3.30 0.85
C GLN A 56 -4.57 -3.09 0.61
N LEU A 57 -3.86 -2.51 1.58
CA LEU A 57 -2.41 -2.32 1.52
C LEU A 57 -1.68 -3.64 1.31
N VAL A 58 -1.98 -4.65 2.13
CA VAL A 58 -1.31 -5.96 2.06
C VAL A 58 -1.69 -6.72 0.80
N SER A 59 -2.95 -6.68 0.38
CA SER A 59 -3.37 -7.27 -0.90
C SER A 59 -2.62 -6.67 -2.09
N GLY A 60 -2.49 -5.34 -2.11
CA GLY A 60 -1.73 -4.62 -3.13
C GLY A 60 -0.25 -4.99 -3.12
N LEU A 61 0.36 -5.11 -1.95
CA LEU A 61 1.74 -5.56 -1.80
C LEU A 61 1.94 -6.97 -2.37
N LEU A 62 1.10 -7.92 -1.97
CA LEU A 62 1.20 -9.31 -2.45
C LEU A 62 1.07 -9.38 -3.98
N TYR A 63 0.16 -8.61 -4.55
CA TYR A 63 -0.05 -8.56 -5.99
C TYR A 63 1.12 -7.89 -6.72
N SER A 64 1.59 -6.74 -6.26
CA SER A 64 2.66 -5.99 -6.91
C SER A 64 4.01 -6.71 -6.86
N GLU A 65 4.24 -7.51 -5.82
CA GLU A 65 5.44 -8.33 -5.68
C GLU A 65 5.32 -9.71 -6.34
N GLY A 66 4.17 -10.01 -6.95
CA GLY A 66 3.92 -11.26 -7.67
C GLY A 66 3.79 -12.49 -6.77
N LEU A 67 3.51 -12.25 -5.47
CA LEU A 67 3.23 -13.34 -4.53
C LEU A 67 1.86 -13.96 -4.78
N ILE A 68 0.92 -13.16 -5.28
CA ILE A 68 -0.38 -13.59 -5.80
C ILE A 68 -0.60 -13.01 -7.21
N ASN A 69 -1.44 -13.65 -8.00
CA ASN A 69 -1.84 -13.21 -9.34
C ASN A 69 -3.26 -12.64 -9.36
N SER A 70 -4.03 -12.87 -8.32
CA SER A 70 -5.41 -12.41 -8.17
C SER A 70 -5.78 -12.29 -6.70
N TYR A 71 -6.63 -11.32 -6.38
CA TYR A 71 -7.22 -11.17 -5.04
C TYR A 71 -7.97 -12.42 -4.57
N SER A 72 -8.56 -13.19 -5.50
CA SER A 72 -9.28 -14.43 -5.19
C SER A 72 -8.41 -15.55 -4.60
N GLN A 73 -7.08 -15.41 -4.64
CA GLN A 73 -6.17 -16.35 -3.96
C GLN A 73 -6.07 -16.09 -2.45
N ILE A 74 -6.52 -14.93 -1.99
CA ILE A 74 -6.57 -14.62 -0.55
C ILE A 74 -7.85 -15.25 0.01
N ASN A 75 -7.68 -16.13 0.99
CA ASN A 75 -8.80 -16.78 1.67
C ASN A 75 -9.32 -15.94 2.84
N ASP A 76 -8.42 -15.39 3.67
CA ASP A 76 -8.81 -14.64 4.87
C ASP A 76 -7.70 -13.71 5.37
N PHE A 77 -8.08 -12.81 6.29
CA PHE A 77 -7.20 -11.90 7.02
C PHE A 77 -7.47 -12.00 8.52
N VAL A 78 -6.41 -12.20 9.28
CA VAL A 78 -6.47 -12.21 10.75
C VAL A 78 -5.66 -11.02 11.26
N THR A 79 -6.33 -10.10 11.96
CA THR A 79 -5.70 -8.90 12.54
C THR A 79 -5.53 -9.08 14.04
N ASN A 80 -4.35 -8.77 14.56
CA ASN A 80 -4.04 -8.73 15.98
C ASN A 80 -3.21 -7.48 16.29
N GLY A 81 -3.86 -6.40 16.72
CA GLY A 81 -3.22 -5.10 16.90
C GLY A 81 -2.58 -4.60 15.60
N ASN A 82 -1.28 -4.34 15.65
CA ASN A 82 -0.48 -3.92 14.49
C ASN A 82 0.16 -5.11 13.73
N GLU A 83 -0.44 -6.27 13.79
CA GLU A 83 -0.06 -7.43 13.00
C GLU A 83 -1.23 -7.85 12.10
N LEU A 84 -0.97 -8.03 10.82
CA LEU A 84 -1.90 -8.57 9.85
C LEU A 84 -1.34 -9.86 9.27
N LYS A 85 -2.02 -10.96 9.51
CA LYS A 85 -1.77 -12.23 8.86
C LYS A 85 -2.76 -12.42 7.72
N VAL A 86 -2.25 -12.68 6.51
CA VAL A 86 -3.04 -13.02 5.34
C VAL A 86 -2.92 -14.51 5.03
N ILE A 87 -4.05 -15.16 4.78
CA ILE A 87 -4.11 -16.59 4.48
C ILE A 87 -4.25 -16.75 2.97
N VAL A 88 -3.22 -17.35 2.36
CA VAL A 88 -3.13 -17.61 0.92
C VAL A 88 -2.81 -19.10 0.71
N PRO A 89 -3.82 -19.97 0.56
CA PRO A 89 -3.61 -21.39 0.36
C PRO A 89 -2.74 -21.67 -0.87
N GLY A 90 -1.73 -22.52 -0.70
CA GLY A 90 -0.82 -22.90 -1.78
C GLY A 90 0.14 -21.79 -2.22
N ILE A 91 0.41 -20.81 -1.35
CA ILE A 91 1.41 -19.77 -1.65
C ILE A 91 2.80 -20.38 -1.88
N ASP A 92 3.50 -19.86 -2.87
CA ASP A 92 4.83 -20.32 -3.27
C ASP A 92 5.89 -19.80 -2.29
N GLU A 93 6.44 -20.69 -1.47
CA GLU A 93 7.48 -20.36 -0.48
C GLU A 93 8.76 -19.84 -1.12
N THR A 94 9.07 -20.28 -2.33
CA THR A 94 10.27 -19.80 -3.03
C THR A 94 10.16 -18.32 -3.38
N LYS A 95 8.97 -17.88 -3.81
CA LYS A 95 8.68 -16.46 -4.06
C LYS A 95 8.76 -15.61 -2.80
N ILE A 96 8.31 -16.14 -1.65
CA ILE A 96 8.44 -15.45 -0.37
C ILE A 96 9.90 -15.30 0.02
N SER A 97 10.70 -16.36 -0.14
CA SER A 97 12.13 -16.31 0.15
C SER A 97 12.85 -15.30 -0.73
N ASP A 98 12.49 -15.23 -2.02
CA ASP A 98 13.02 -14.25 -2.97
C ASP A 98 12.61 -12.82 -2.62
N PHE A 99 11.38 -12.63 -2.21
CA PHE A 99 10.87 -11.35 -1.72
C PHE A 99 11.66 -10.87 -0.49
N ASN A 100 11.83 -11.75 0.52
CA ASN A 100 12.53 -11.41 1.76
C ASN A 100 14.00 -11.07 1.51
N ARG A 101 14.68 -11.76 0.59
CA ARG A 101 16.04 -11.41 0.19
C ARG A 101 16.12 -10.02 -0.45
N ARG A 102 15.15 -9.66 -1.27
CA ARG A 102 15.07 -8.34 -1.92
C ARG A 102 14.86 -7.21 -0.92
N ILE A 103 13.96 -7.39 0.05
CA ILE A 103 13.68 -6.37 1.07
C ILE A 103 14.88 -6.12 1.98
N SER A 104 15.65 -7.14 2.32
CA SER A 104 16.83 -6.99 3.19
C SER A 104 17.90 -6.06 2.62
N SER A 105 17.81 -5.69 1.35
CA SER A 105 18.78 -4.84 0.64
C SER A 105 18.26 -3.45 0.27
N THR A 106 17.12 -3.00 0.81
CA THR A 106 16.41 -1.82 0.26
C THR A 106 16.88 -0.46 0.76
N ALA A 107 17.15 0.40 -0.22
CA ALA A 107 16.92 1.83 -0.11
C ALA A 107 15.47 2.18 -0.49
N SER A 108 14.96 3.29 0.03
CA SER A 108 13.55 3.73 0.06
C SER A 108 12.79 3.84 -1.29
N CYS A 109 13.41 3.61 -2.43
CA CYS A 109 12.77 3.80 -3.75
C CYS A 109 12.22 2.51 -4.38
N GLY A 110 12.36 1.34 -3.73
CA GLY A 110 11.88 0.06 -4.25
C GLY A 110 12.64 -0.47 -5.49
N VAL A 111 13.59 0.30 -6.03
CA VAL A 111 14.40 -0.07 -7.19
C VAL A 111 15.73 -0.71 -6.75
N CYS A 112 16.31 -0.23 -5.66
CA CYS A 112 17.65 -0.60 -5.20
C CYS A 112 17.75 -1.97 -4.50
N GLY A 113 16.74 -2.81 -4.51
CA GLY A 113 16.76 -4.18 -3.98
C GLY A 113 16.63 -5.25 -5.05
N LYS A 114 16.55 -4.87 -6.34
CA LYS A 114 16.41 -5.83 -7.43
C LYS A 114 17.80 -6.26 -7.89
N GLU A 115 18.14 -7.51 -7.63
CA GLU A 115 19.47 -8.09 -7.89
C GLU A 115 19.91 -8.09 -9.36
N SER A 116 19.01 -7.76 -10.31
CA SER A 116 19.39 -7.66 -11.71
C SER A 116 18.47 -6.72 -12.51
N ILE A 117 19.03 -6.11 -13.54
CA ILE A 117 18.29 -5.31 -14.53
C ILE A 117 17.19 -6.14 -15.20
N SER A 118 17.40 -7.45 -15.39
CA SER A 118 16.37 -8.34 -15.92
C SER A 118 15.14 -8.42 -15.03
N ASN A 119 15.29 -8.41 -13.71
CA ASN A 119 14.15 -8.40 -12.77
C ASN A 119 13.39 -7.06 -12.76
N LEU A 120 14.07 -5.95 -13.08
CA LEU A 120 13.43 -4.65 -13.29
C LEU A 120 12.60 -4.61 -14.58
N LEU A 121 13.05 -5.31 -15.61
CA LEU A 121 12.40 -5.35 -16.93
C LEU A 121 11.26 -6.37 -17.02
N HIS A 122 11.15 -7.29 -16.05
CA HIS A 122 10.00 -8.20 -15.93
C HIS A 122 8.79 -7.43 -15.39
N ILE A 123 8.08 -6.77 -16.27
CA ILE A 123 6.74 -6.26 -15.99
C ILE A 123 5.84 -7.49 -15.89
N GLN A 124 5.36 -7.77 -14.67
CA GLN A 124 4.41 -8.85 -14.46
C GLN A 124 3.03 -8.40 -14.99
N GLY A 125 2.45 -9.20 -15.85
CA GLY A 125 1.14 -8.93 -16.42
C GLY A 125 0.99 -9.44 -17.86
N PRO A 126 -0.23 -9.52 -18.37
CA PRO A 126 -0.48 -9.89 -19.75
C PRO A 126 0.12 -8.85 -20.71
N LYS A 127 0.58 -9.31 -21.86
CA LYS A 127 1.08 -8.43 -22.91
C LYS A 127 -0.03 -7.47 -23.34
N LEU A 128 0.22 -6.17 -23.16
CA LEU A 128 -0.77 -5.16 -23.52
C LEU A 128 -0.96 -5.12 -25.04
N THR A 129 -2.21 -5.07 -25.48
CA THR A 129 -2.57 -4.86 -26.89
C THR A 129 -2.92 -3.39 -27.10
N ASN A 130 -2.51 -2.80 -28.22
CA ASN A 130 -2.79 -1.40 -28.56
C ASN A 130 -4.26 -1.15 -28.98
N SER A 131 -5.16 -2.09 -28.72
CA SER A 131 -6.59 -1.98 -29.08
C SER A 131 -7.41 -1.15 -28.09
N PHE A 132 -6.89 -0.93 -26.88
CA PHE A 132 -7.60 -0.19 -25.85
C PHE A 132 -7.44 1.32 -26.07
N LYS A 133 -8.56 2.02 -26.20
CA LYS A 133 -8.62 3.49 -26.32
C LYS A 133 -9.61 4.02 -25.29
N ILE A 134 -9.24 5.08 -24.60
CA ILE A 134 -10.10 5.79 -23.66
C ILE A 134 -10.30 7.24 -24.11
N LYS A 135 -11.44 7.80 -23.77
CA LYS A 135 -11.67 9.24 -23.94
C LYS A 135 -10.81 10.02 -22.95
N SER A 136 -10.21 11.12 -23.39
CA SER A 136 -9.40 11.98 -22.51
C SER A 136 -10.20 12.55 -21.33
N SER A 137 -11.51 12.79 -21.51
CA SER A 137 -12.40 13.21 -20.42
C SER A 137 -12.44 12.21 -19.28
N LEU A 138 -12.38 10.89 -19.56
CA LEU A 138 -12.40 9.87 -18.53
C LEU A 138 -11.20 10.00 -17.56
N ILE A 139 -10.05 10.45 -18.07
CA ILE A 139 -8.88 10.68 -17.21
C ILE A 139 -9.17 11.78 -16.18
N GLY A 140 -9.78 12.89 -16.63
CA GLY A 140 -10.20 13.97 -15.75
C GLY A 140 -11.22 13.51 -14.71
N ASP A 141 -12.22 12.74 -15.14
CA ASP A 141 -13.26 12.19 -14.27
C ASP A 141 -12.67 11.24 -13.21
N CYS A 142 -11.68 10.42 -13.59
CA CYS A 142 -10.97 9.53 -12.65
C CYS A 142 -10.16 10.34 -11.61
N VAL A 143 -9.49 11.42 -12.02
CA VAL A 143 -8.73 12.28 -11.10
C VAL A 143 -9.67 12.95 -10.10
N GLU A 144 -10.80 13.48 -10.57
CA GLU A 144 -11.78 14.13 -9.69
C GLU A 144 -12.41 13.12 -8.73
N LYS A 145 -12.75 11.92 -9.21
CA LYS A 145 -13.24 10.84 -8.35
C LYS A 145 -12.20 10.44 -7.29
N LEU A 146 -10.93 10.28 -7.69
CA LEU A 146 -9.85 9.99 -6.75
C LEU A 146 -9.74 11.09 -5.67
N ARG A 147 -9.87 12.35 -6.06
CA ARG A 147 -9.84 13.48 -5.13
C ARG A 147 -10.95 13.41 -4.09
N THR A 148 -12.17 13.04 -4.49
CA THR A 148 -13.30 12.93 -3.55
C THR A 148 -13.14 11.76 -2.57
N GLU A 149 -12.47 10.70 -2.96
CA GLU A 149 -12.20 9.53 -2.10
C GLU A 149 -11.04 9.74 -1.11
N GLN A 150 -10.20 10.74 -1.30
CA GLN A 150 -9.06 11.02 -0.42
C GLN A 150 -9.46 11.81 0.84
N THR A 151 -10.33 11.23 1.66
CA THR A 151 -10.89 11.90 2.84
C THR A 151 -9.85 12.26 3.90
N LEU A 152 -8.78 11.49 4.05
CA LEU A 152 -7.67 11.79 4.96
C LEU A 152 -6.85 12.98 4.44
N PHE A 153 -6.55 13.02 3.13
CA PHE A 153 -5.85 14.14 2.53
C PHE A 153 -6.64 15.45 2.65
N GLN A 154 -7.94 15.40 2.43
CA GLN A 154 -8.80 16.58 2.57
C GLN A 154 -8.78 17.17 3.98
N LYS A 155 -8.57 16.34 5.00
CA LYS A 155 -8.56 16.76 6.41
C LYS A 155 -7.18 17.19 6.91
N THR A 156 -6.11 16.66 6.34
CA THR A 156 -4.76 16.80 6.89
C THR A 156 -3.77 17.45 5.93
N GLY A 157 -4.04 17.37 4.62
CA GLY A 157 -3.08 17.73 3.59
C GLY A 157 -1.82 16.84 3.54
N GLY A 158 -1.77 15.79 4.38
CA GLY A 158 -0.55 15.01 4.61
C GLY A 158 -0.45 13.67 3.90
N THR A 159 -1.56 13.08 3.47
CA THR A 159 -1.59 11.81 2.76
C THR A 159 -2.26 11.95 1.40
N HIS A 160 -1.73 11.28 0.40
CA HIS A 160 -2.34 11.25 -0.93
C HIS A 160 -2.34 9.82 -1.47
N ALA A 161 -3.21 9.56 -2.42
CA ALA A 161 -3.30 8.29 -3.12
C ALA A 161 -3.07 8.47 -4.62
N LEU A 162 -2.47 7.46 -5.23
CA LEU A 162 -2.43 7.30 -6.67
C LEU A 162 -2.94 5.89 -6.98
N SER A 163 -4.05 5.79 -7.69
CA SER A 163 -4.57 4.48 -8.09
C SER A 163 -5.15 4.55 -9.50
N LEU A 164 -4.72 3.61 -10.34
CA LEU A 164 -5.30 3.31 -11.64
C LEU A 164 -5.72 1.85 -11.70
N ILE A 165 -5.97 1.23 -10.56
CA ILE A 165 -6.24 -0.20 -10.48
C ILE A 165 -7.73 -0.44 -10.45
N HIS A 166 -8.15 -1.29 -11.36
CA HIS A 166 -9.43 -1.96 -11.35
C HIS A 166 -9.28 -3.22 -10.50
N ILE A 167 -9.85 -3.19 -9.31
CA ILE A 167 -9.94 -4.38 -8.44
C ILE A 167 -11.34 -4.95 -8.57
#